data_4562b8d9171db957eaa5a174021cc690
#
_entry.id   4562b8d9171db957eaa5a174021cc690
#
_cell.length_a   1.000
_cell.length_b   1.000
_cell.length_c   1.000
_cell.angle_alpha   90.00
_cell.angle_beta   90.00
_cell.angle_gamma   90.00
#
_symmetry.space_group_name_H-M   'P 1'
#
loop_
_entity.id
_entity.type
_entity.pdbx_description
1 polymer ?
#
loop_
_entity_poly.entity_id
_entity_poly.type
_entity_poly.pdbx_seq_one_letter_code
_entity_poly.pdbx_strand_id
1 'polypeptide(L)'
;MFVVRKGNPRGIHDWPDLIKENISVITPNPRTSGNGQLSVLAAWGSVVTRGGTETDARSFLTALFRNVAALDSGARGATNTFSVQRLGDVHLTWENEAINEVDANKGELEIVYPPVSIRAEPAVAWVDANLSDPKRAAIARAYLEYLFTDEAQEVAAQHGYRPFKPEILARHSNTLPAIAQFPITAIASSWDDARQKFFSDNGIYETIPRNTDRGTTTFASDRQGR
;
A
#
# COMPACT_ATOMS: atom_id res chain seq x y z
N MET A 1 2.94 1.76 -3.91
CA MET A 1 4.16 2.31 -4.51
C MET A 1 5.34 1.97 -3.62
N PHE A 2 6.55 2.14 -4.13
CA PHE A 2 7.76 2.00 -3.34
C PHE A 2 8.33 3.38 -3.06
N VAL A 3 8.63 3.71 -1.82
CA VAL A 3 9.43 4.88 -1.47
C VAL A 3 10.83 4.39 -1.15
N VAL A 4 11.84 4.98 -1.78
CA VAL A 4 13.25 4.61 -1.62
C VAL A 4 14.09 5.83 -1.26
N ARG A 5 15.31 5.61 -0.80
CA ARG A 5 16.28 6.68 -0.57
C ARG A 5 16.65 7.36 -1.88
N LYS A 6 16.91 8.66 -1.84
CA LYS A 6 17.28 9.45 -3.01
C LYS A 6 18.42 8.83 -3.80
N GLY A 7 18.25 8.77 -5.12
CA GLY A 7 19.21 8.13 -6.02
C GLY A 7 19.11 6.60 -6.05
N ASN A 8 18.12 6.03 -5.38
CA ASN A 8 17.81 4.59 -5.37
C ASN A 8 19.06 3.69 -5.22
N PRO A 9 19.81 3.81 -4.12
CA PRO A 9 21.13 3.17 -3.98
C PRO A 9 21.10 1.64 -4.01
N ARG A 10 19.88 1.05 -3.84
CA ARG A 10 19.67 -0.40 -3.92
C ARG A 10 19.21 -0.88 -5.30
N GLY A 11 18.96 0.03 -6.24
CA GLY A 11 18.49 -0.31 -7.58
C GLY A 11 17.16 -1.05 -7.59
N ILE A 12 16.18 -0.56 -6.80
CA ILE A 12 14.84 -1.14 -6.68
C ILE A 12 13.96 -0.54 -7.76
N HIS A 13 13.48 -1.34 -8.71
CA HIS A 13 12.64 -0.90 -9.83
C HIS A 13 11.35 -1.71 -9.98
N ASP A 14 11.34 -2.96 -9.51
CA ASP A 14 10.21 -3.88 -9.63
C ASP A 14 10.10 -4.77 -8.39
N TRP A 15 8.97 -5.46 -8.26
CA TRP A 15 8.67 -6.39 -7.18
C TRP A 15 9.77 -7.43 -6.91
N PRO A 16 10.39 -8.08 -7.93
CA PRO A 16 11.47 -9.03 -7.69
C PRO A 16 12.69 -8.45 -6.99
N ASP A 17 12.90 -7.12 -7.06
CA ASP A 17 14.03 -6.49 -6.37
C ASP A 17 13.86 -6.52 -4.85
N LEU A 18 12.61 -6.60 -4.36
CA LEU A 18 12.30 -6.61 -2.93
C LEU A 18 12.72 -7.92 -2.23
N ILE A 19 12.96 -8.99 -2.99
CA ILE A 19 13.37 -10.29 -2.45
C ILE A 19 14.87 -10.57 -2.61
N LYS A 20 15.63 -9.60 -3.11
CA LYS A 20 17.10 -9.70 -3.17
C LYS A 20 17.70 -9.75 -1.77
N GLU A 21 18.87 -10.36 -1.66
CA GLU A 21 19.64 -10.34 -0.41
C GLU A 21 19.98 -8.91 0.01
N ASN A 22 19.98 -8.66 1.30
CA ASN A 22 20.31 -7.37 1.92
C ASN A 22 19.36 -6.21 1.54
N ILE A 23 18.14 -6.50 1.12
CA ILE A 23 17.07 -5.51 1.02
C ILE A 23 16.23 -5.56 2.29
N SER A 24 16.02 -4.41 2.90
CA SER A 24 15.20 -4.23 4.09
C SER A 24 13.92 -3.49 3.76
N VAL A 25 12.79 -4.17 3.90
CA VAL A 25 11.45 -3.68 3.55
C VAL A 25 10.71 -3.19 4.79
N ILE A 26 10.11 -2.02 4.71
CA ILE A 26 9.16 -1.49 5.69
C ILE A 26 7.76 -1.54 5.09
N THR A 27 6.80 -2.07 5.84
CA THR A 27 5.40 -2.12 5.43
C THR A 27 4.49 -2.17 6.66
N PRO A 28 3.26 -1.61 6.59
CA PRO A 28 2.30 -1.80 7.65
C PRO A 28 1.89 -3.27 7.80
N ASN A 29 1.50 -3.64 9.02
CA ASN A 29 1.06 -5.00 9.33
C ASN A 29 -0.30 -5.29 8.66
N PRO A 30 -0.41 -6.31 7.80
CA PRO A 30 -1.65 -6.70 7.15
C PRO A 30 -2.79 -7.12 8.09
N ARG A 31 -2.48 -7.47 9.34
CA ARG A 31 -3.50 -7.78 10.37
C ARG A 31 -4.22 -6.55 10.89
N THR A 32 -3.60 -5.38 10.82
CA THR A 32 -4.11 -4.14 11.43
C THR A 32 -4.26 -2.99 10.45
N SER A 33 -3.78 -3.14 9.22
CA SER A 33 -3.73 -2.08 8.23
C SER A 33 -4.24 -2.52 6.86
N GLY A 34 -5.22 -1.79 6.31
CA GLY A 34 -5.67 -1.97 4.92
C GLY A 34 -4.55 -1.72 3.90
N ASN A 35 -3.63 -0.79 4.18
CA ASN A 35 -2.44 -0.60 3.35
C ASN A 35 -1.57 -1.88 3.34
N GLY A 36 -1.32 -2.48 4.50
CA GLY A 36 -0.60 -3.74 4.59
C GLY A 36 -1.29 -4.87 3.81
N GLN A 37 -2.62 -4.97 3.89
CA GLN A 37 -3.39 -5.95 3.10
C GLN A 37 -3.21 -5.71 1.59
N LEU A 38 -3.35 -4.47 1.13
CA LEU A 38 -3.15 -4.16 -0.28
C LEU A 38 -1.71 -4.38 -0.75
N SER A 39 -0.71 -4.18 0.12
CA SER A 39 0.68 -4.51 -0.20
C SER A 39 0.89 -6.01 -0.44
N VAL A 40 0.25 -6.87 0.38
CA VAL A 40 0.25 -8.34 0.16
C VAL A 40 -0.44 -8.69 -1.15
N LEU A 41 -1.62 -8.14 -1.41
CA LEU A 41 -2.38 -8.41 -2.63
C LEU A 41 -1.66 -7.90 -3.89
N ALA A 42 -1.01 -6.74 -3.81
CA ALA A 42 -0.20 -6.19 -4.90
C ALA A 42 1.02 -7.08 -5.20
N ALA A 43 1.72 -7.53 -4.17
CA ALA A 43 2.87 -8.42 -4.29
C ALA A 43 2.47 -9.78 -4.90
N TRP A 44 1.38 -10.39 -4.43
CA TRP A 44 0.82 -11.61 -5.02
C TRP A 44 0.43 -11.42 -6.47
N GLY A 45 -0.37 -10.40 -6.73
CA GLY A 45 -0.86 -10.09 -8.07
C GLY A 45 0.25 -9.76 -9.05
N SER A 46 1.35 -9.16 -8.59
CA SER A 46 2.52 -8.88 -9.43
C SER A 46 3.15 -10.15 -10.04
N VAL A 47 2.96 -11.30 -9.39
CA VAL A 47 3.43 -12.59 -9.89
C VAL A 47 2.39 -13.22 -10.82
N VAL A 48 1.15 -13.39 -10.34
CA VAL A 48 0.14 -14.15 -11.10
C VAL A 48 -0.33 -13.42 -12.36
N THR A 49 -0.42 -12.08 -12.34
CA THR A 49 -0.82 -11.31 -13.53
C THR A 49 0.27 -11.25 -14.61
N ARG A 50 1.48 -11.67 -14.27
CA ARG A 50 2.61 -11.80 -15.22
C ARG A 50 2.88 -13.25 -15.61
N GLY A 51 1.93 -14.15 -15.38
CA GLY A 51 1.98 -15.55 -15.81
C GLY A 51 2.58 -16.53 -14.81
N GLY A 52 2.93 -16.08 -13.60
CA GLY A 52 3.35 -16.96 -12.50
C GLY A 52 2.16 -17.71 -11.89
N THR A 53 2.45 -18.83 -11.26
CA THR A 53 1.46 -19.67 -10.56
C THR A 53 1.20 -19.14 -9.14
N GLU A 54 0.16 -19.64 -8.48
CA GLU A 54 -0.08 -19.35 -7.05
C GLU A 54 1.05 -19.89 -6.16
N THR A 55 1.71 -20.96 -6.55
CA THR A 55 2.89 -21.49 -5.86
C THR A 55 4.06 -20.51 -5.95
N ASP A 56 4.28 -19.93 -7.14
CA ASP A 56 5.32 -18.90 -7.33
C ASP A 56 5.01 -17.66 -6.51
N ALA A 57 3.75 -17.21 -6.49
CA ALA A 57 3.31 -16.06 -5.71
C ALA A 57 3.47 -16.30 -4.19
N ARG A 58 3.18 -17.51 -3.70
CA ARG A 58 3.42 -17.90 -2.30
C ARG A 58 4.91 -17.87 -1.95
N SER A 59 5.73 -18.43 -2.84
CA SER A 59 7.20 -18.43 -2.69
C SER A 59 7.74 -17.00 -2.66
N PHE A 60 7.24 -16.16 -3.55
CA PHE A 60 7.58 -14.74 -3.62
C PHE A 60 7.21 -13.99 -2.33
N LEU A 61 5.95 -14.14 -1.84
CA LEU A 61 5.53 -13.53 -0.58
C LEU A 61 6.38 -14.02 0.60
N THR A 62 6.71 -15.31 0.63
CA THR A 62 7.59 -15.86 1.68
C THR A 62 8.95 -15.18 1.68
N ALA A 63 9.54 -15.00 0.51
CA ALA A 63 10.83 -14.32 0.36
C ALA A 63 10.71 -12.83 0.74
N LEU A 64 9.64 -12.15 0.30
CA LEU A 64 9.38 -10.75 0.64
C LEU A 64 9.27 -10.55 2.16
N PHE A 65 8.47 -11.38 2.85
CA PHE A 65 8.28 -11.25 4.30
C PHE A 65 9.50 -11.67 5.14
N ARG A 66 10.46 -12.37 4.57
CA ARG A 66 11.80 -12.54 5.18
C ARG A 66 12.62 -11.26 5.17
N ASN A 67 12.40 -10.39 4.19
CA ASN A 67 13.07 -9.10 4.05
C ASN A 67 12.34 -7.96 4.79
N VAL A 68 11.13 -8.21 5.31
CA VAL A 68 10.40 -7.22 6.11
C VAL A 68 11.08 -7.08 7.47
N ALA A 69 11.60 -5.88 7.73
CA ALA A 69 12.31 -5.55 8.96
C ALA A 69 11.37 -4.99 10.06
N ALA A 70 10.27 -4.34 9.67
CA ALA A 70 9.28 -3.81 10.60
C ALA A 70 7.87 -3.96 10.03
N LEU A 71 6.91 -4.26 10.93
CA LEU A 71 5.47 -4.35 10.67
C LEU A 71 4.76 -3.39 11.63
N ASP A 72 4.65 -2.14 11.22
CA ASP A 72 3.96 -1.12 12.00
C ASP A 72 2.44 -1.32 12.00
N SER A 73 1.75 -0.86 13.03
CA SER A 73 0.30 -1.04 13.17
C SER A 73 -0.53 -0.36 12.08
N GLY A 74 0.04 0.61 11.35
CA GLY A 74 -0.62 1.35 10.29
C GLY A 74 0.34 2.13 9.41
N ALA A 75 -0.18 2.72 8.33
CA ALA A 75 0.61 3.43 7.32
C ALA A 75 1.49 4.54 7.93
N ARG A 76 0.95 5.37 8.84
CA ARG A 76 1.74 6.45 9.48
C ARG A 76 2.88 5.93 10.35
N GLY A 77 2.70 4.78 11.02
CA GLY A 77 3.79 4.11 11.74
C GLY A 77 4.90 3.71 10.80
N ALA A 78 4.58 3.06 9.69
CA ALA A 78 5.54 2.63 8.67
C ALA A 78 6.27 3.84 8.04
N THR A 79 5.54 4.92 7.71
CA THR A 79 6.15 6.19 7.26
C THR A 79 7.15 6.73 8.29
N ASN A 80 6.77 6.77 9.59
CA ASN A 80 7.68 7.22 10.64
C ASN A 80 8.92 6.35 10.76
N THR A 81 8.74 5.03 10.75
CA THR A 81 9.86 4.07 10.79
C THR A 81 10.80 4.25 9.61
N PHE A 82 10.26 4.41 8.41
CA PHE A 82 11.09 4.61 7.22
C PHE A 82 11.71 6.00 7.15
N SER A 83 10.89 7.06 7.19
CA SER A 83 11.36 8.43 6.88
C SER A 83 12.06 9.09 8.05
N VAL A 84 11.53 8.96 9.30
CA VAL A 84 12.05 9.65 10.48
C VAL A 84 13.13 8.83 11.17
N GLN A 85 12.87 7.54 11.43
CA GLN A 85 13.85 6.67 12.07
C GLN A 85 14.93 6.17 11.08
N ARG A 86 14.74 6.40 9.78
CA ARG A 86 15.65 6.03 8.69
C ARG A 86 15.94 4.53 8.60
N LEU A 87 15.01 3.70 9.02
CA LEU A 87 15.10 2.24 8.91
C LEU A 87 14.63 1.75 7.54
N GLY A 88 15.24 0.70 7.05
CA GLY A 88 14.89 0.06 5.79
C GLY A 88 15.42 0.77 4.52
N ASP A 89 15.40 0.02 3.44
CA ASP A 89 15.82 0.44 2.10
C ASP A 89 14.64 0.87 1.24
N VAL A 90 13.46 0.29 1.49
CA VAL A 90 12.22 0.53 0.74
C VAL A 90 11.00 0.49 1.66
N HIS A 91 10.07 1.42 1.44
CA HIS A 91 8.78 1.47 2.12
C HIS A 91 7.66 1.18 1.11
N LEU A 92 6.80 0.20 1.44
CA LEU A 92 5.61 -0.13 0.66
C LEU A 92 4.42 0.68 1.18
N THR A 93 3.90 1.59 0.37
CA THR A 93 2.81 2.46 0.80
C THR A 93 1.85 2.81 -0.34
N TRP A 94 0.75 3.49 -0.01
CA TRP A 94 -0.22 4.03 -0.97
C TRP A 94 0.44 5.14 -1.80
N GLU A 95 -0.06 5.37 -3.01
CA GLU A 95 0.52 6.38 -3.90
C GLU A 95 0.43 7.80 -3.31
N ASN A 96 -0.73 8.19 -2.82
CA ASN A 96 -0.90 9.50 -2.17
C ASN A 96 0.00 9.67 -0.94
N GLU A 97 0.18 8.61 -0.14
CA GLU A 97 1.10 8.64 1.01
C GLU A 97 2.55 8.73 0.54
N ALA A 98 2.93 8.02 -0.53
CA ALA A 98 4.27 8.11 -1.11
C ALA A 98 4.59 9.54 -1.59
N ILE A 99 3.64 10.19 -2.26
CA ILE A 99 3.77 11.59 -2.71
C ILE A 99 3.98 12.50 -1.49
N ASN A 100 3.10 12.41 -0.49
CA ASN A 100 3.21 13.22 0.73
C ASN A 100 4.52 12.96 1.49
N GLU A 101 4.97 11.70 1.55
CA GLU A 101 6.19 11.30 2.24
C GLU A 101 7.43 11.88 1.57
N VAL A 102 7.49 11.84 0.24
CA VAL A 102 8.60 12.41 -0.54
C VAL A 102 8.61 13.93 -0.44
N ASP A 103 7.46 14.58 -0.55
CA ASP A 103 7.34 16.03 -0.44
C ASP A 103 7.76 16.55 0.95
N ALA A 104 7.39 15.82 2.00
CA ALA A 104 7.76 16.18 3.37
C ALA A 104 9.27 16.01 3.66
N ASN A 105 9.95 15.12 2.94
CA ASN A 105 11.37 14.81 3.16
C ASN A 105 12.34 15.54 2.20
N LYS A 106 11.89 16.57 1.50
CA LYS A 106 12.70 17.58 0.77
C LYS A 106 13.90 17.01 0.01
N GLY A 107 13.69 15.98 -0.80
CA GLY A 107 14.72 15.45 -1.69
C GLY A 107 15.61 14.35 -1.08
N GLU A 108 15.30 13.84 0.11
CA GLU A 108 15.99 12.65 0.68
C GLU A 108 15.36 11.32 0.22
N LEU A 109 14.16 11.38 -0.31
CA LEU A 109 13.38 10.23 -0.77
C LEU A 109 12.94 10.41 -2.22
N GLU A 110 12.58 9.30 -2.86
CA GLU A 110 11.97 9.30 -4.19
C GLU A 110 10.98 8.13 -4.33
N ILE A 111 10.01 8.29 -5.24
CA ILE A 111 9.02 7.25 -5.53
C ILE A 111 9.52 6.39 -6.68
N VAL A 112 9.46 5.08 -6.50
CA VAL A 112 9.57 4.10 -7.57
C VAL A 112 8.17 3.54 -7.86
N TYR A 113 7.74 3.71 -9.09
CA TYR A 113 6.51 3.14 -9.60
C TYR A 113 6.78 1.75 -10.15
N PRO A 114 6.29 0.68 -9.52
CA PRO A 114 6.49 -0.67 -10.06
C PRO A 114 5.75 -0.83 -11.38
N PRO A 115 6.20 -1.72 -12.28
CA PRO A 115 5.54 -1.94 -13.58
C PRO A 115 4.07 -2.35 -13.46
N VAL A 116 3.68 -2.99 -12.37
CA VAL A 116 2.30 -3.41 -12.10
C VAL A 116 1.97 -3.28 -10.61
N SER A 117 0.74 -2.88 -10.29
CA SER A 117 0.23 -2.84 -8.92
C SER A 117 -1.28 -3.11 -8.88
N ILE A 118 -1.82 -3.37 -7.69
CA ILE A 118 -3.26 -3.50 -7.49
C ILE A 118 -3.94 -2.14 -7.57
N ARG A 119 -5.11 -2.09 -8.21
CA ARG A 119 -5.99 -0.93 -8.18
C ARG A 119 -6.78 -0.91 -6.88
N ALA A 120 -6.53 0.10 -6.05
CA ALA A 120 -7.33 0.35 -4.85
C ALA A 120 -8.56 1.18 -5.23
N GLU A 121 -9.74 0.66 -4.94
CA GLU A 121 -11.03 1.27 -5.24
C GLU A 121 -11.82 1.42 -3.93
N PRO A 122 -11.53 2.47 -3.13
CA PRO A 122 -12.24 2.69 -1.88
C PRO A 122 -13.71 3.01 -2.16
N ALA A 123 -14.61 2.21 -1.60
CA ALA A 123 -16.04 2.45 -1.68
C ALA A 123 -16.48 3.51 -0.67
N VAL A 124 -17.46 4.32 -1.03
CA VAL A 124 -18.13 5.26 -0.13
C VAL A 124 -19.59 4.86 0.04
N ALA A 125 -20.10 4.97 1.26
CA ALA A 125 -21.48 4.70 1.58
C ALA A 125 -21.98 5.62 2.70
N TRP A 126 -23.26 5.89 2.73
CA TRP A 126 -23.89 6.48 3.92
C TRP A 126 -24.31 5.39 4.91
N VAL A 127 -24.49 5.77 6.16
CA VAL A 127 -24.97 4.88 7.22
C VAL A 127 -26.46 5.17 7.45
N ASP A 128 -27.34 4.28 6.97
CA ASP A 128 -28.80 4.48 7.00
C ASP A 128 -29.33 4.78 8.41
N ALA A 129 -28.79 4.11 9.43
CA ALA A 129 -29.17 4.32 10.83
C ALA A 129 -28.98 5.78 11.30
N ASN A 130 -28.09 6.55 10.65
CA ASN A 130 -27.82 7.95 10.98
C ASN A 130 -28.61 8.94 10.14
N LEU A 131 -29.45 8.47 9.20
CA LEU A 131 -30.13 9.27 8.19
C LEU A 131 -31.67 9.27 8.35
N SER A 132 -32.17 9.16 9.57
CA SER A 132 -33.60 9.23 9.87
C SER A 132 -34.21 10.63 9.58
N ASP A 133 -33.41 11.68 9.62
CA ASP A 133 -33.82 13.04 9.22
C ASP A 133 -33.66 13.20 7.70
N PRO A 134 -34.77 13.52 6.97
CA PRO A 134 -34.74 13.68 5.51
C PRO A 134 -33.77 14.78 5.01
N LYS A 135 -33.59 15.84 5.77
CA LYS A 135 -32.64 16.93 5.42
C LYS A 135 -31.21 16.43 5.49
N ARG A 136 -30.86 15.71 6.57
CA ARG A 136 -29.55 15.09 6.73
C ARG A 136 -29.28 14.05 5.64
N ALA A 137 -30.29 13.24 5.33
CA ALA A 137 -30.19 12.25 4.24
C ALA A 137 -29.92 12.92 2.87
N ALA A 138 -30.63 14.01 2.57
CA ALA A 138 -30.40 14.77 1.33
C ALA A 138 -28.98 15.36 1.24
N ILE A 139 -28.46 15.89 2.34
CA ILE A 139 -27.09 16.44 2.40
C ILE A 139 -26.06 15.32 2.23
N ALA A 140 -26.22 14.19 2.92
CA ALA A 140 -25.31 13.05 2.78
C ALA A 140 -25.27 12.52 1.34
N ARG A 141 -26.42 12.41 0.70
CA ARG A 141 -26.51 12.01 -0.72
C ARG A 141 -25.79 13.02 -1.62
N ALA A 142 -26.11 14.30 -1.50
CA ALA A 142 -25.49 15.34 -2.30
C ALA A 142 -23.96 15.36 -2.14
N TYR A 143 -23.44 15.15 -0.92
CA TYR A 143 -22.01 15.02 -0.68
C TYR A 143 -21.38 13.83 -1.39
N LEU A 144 -22.01 12.63 -1.30
CA LEU A 144 -21.46 11.46 -1.98
C LEU A 144 -21.52 11.58 -3.51
N GLU A 145 -22.60 12.17 -4.04
CA GLU A 145 -22.73 12.45 -5.48
C GLU A 145 -21.68 13.48 -5.95
N TYR A 146 -21.40 14.48 -5.13
CA TYR A 146 -20.35 15.48 -5.42
C TYR A 146 -18.97 14.84 -5.61
N LEU A 147 -18.62 13.79 -4.85
CA LEU A 147 -17.33 13.11 -4.98
C LEU A 147 -17.08 12.55 -6.40
N PHE A 148 -18.12 12.35 -7.21
CA PHE A 148 -18.04 11.84 -8.59
C PHE A 148 -18.09 12.96 -9.64
N THR A 149 -18.15 14.24 -9.23
CA THR A 149 -18.08 15.37 -10.15
C THR A 149 -16.65 15.59 -10.65
N ASP A 150 -16.51 16.33 -11.78
CA ASP A 150 -15.20 16.69 -12.31
C ASP A 150 -14.40 17.53 -11.32
N GLU A 151 -15.06 18.45 -10.64
CA GLU A 151 -14.44 19.30 -9.62
C GLU A 151 -13.82 18.47 -8.47
N ALA A 152 -14.59 17.54 -7.89
CA ALA A 152 -14.11 16.70 -6.82
C ALA A 152 -12.98 15.74 -7.30
N GLN A 153 -13.08 15.24 -8.52
CA GLN A 153 -12.04 14.37 -9.09
C GLN A 153 -10.75 15.14 -9.42
N GLU A 154 -10.86 16.41 -9.78
CA GLU A 154 -9.70 17.30 -9.94
C GLU A 154 -9.00 17.54 -8.59
N VAL A 155 -9.77 17.82 -7.54
CA VAL A 155 -9.24 17.92 -6.16
C VAL A 155 -8.59 16.62 -5.72
N ALA A 156 -9.22 15.48 -5.97
CA ALA A 156 -8.64 14.17 -5.66
C ALA A 156 -7.26 13.98 -6.33
N ALA A 157 -7.15 14.32 -7.62
CA ALA A 157 -5.90 14.22 -8.37
C ALA A 157 -4.80 15.14 -7.78
N GLN A 158 -5.15 16.37 -7.40
CA GLN A 158 -4.21 17.32 -6.76
C GLN A 158 -3.65 16.79 -5.43
N HIS A 159 -4.41 15.91 -4.75
CA HIS A 159 -4.00 15.25 -3.50
C HIS A 159 -3.41 13.83 -3.70
N GLY A 160 -3.01 13.50 -4.94
CA GLY A 160 -2.33 12.23 -5.22
C GLY A 160 -3.25 11.01 -5.32
N TYR A 161 -4.57 11.20 -5.40
CA TYR A 161 -5.53 10.13 -5.67
C TYR A 161 -5.83 10.06 -7.16
N ARG A 162 -5.75 8.85 -7.73
CA ARG A 162 -6.04 8.65 -9.16
C ARG A 162 -7.53 8.84 -9.42
N PRO A 163 -7.94 9.86 -10.19
CA PRO A 163 -9.34 10.04 -10.55
C PRO A 163 -9.80 8.88 -11.44
N PHE A 164 -11.07 8.50 -11.32
CA PHE A 164 -11.63 7.46 -12.19
C PHE A 164 -11.91 7.97 -13.61
N LYS A 165 -11.88 9.29 -13.84
CA LYS A 165 -12.07 9.93 -15.13
C LYS A 165 -10.74 10.02 -15.88
N PRO A 166 -10.58 9.35 -17.04
CA PRO A 166 -9.30 9.29 -17.75
C PRO A 166 -8.79 10.66 -18.22
N GLU A 167 -9.70 11.55 -18.61
CA GLU A 167 -9.37 12.91 -19.06
C GLU A 167 -8.80 13.78 -17.92
N ILE A 168 -9.26 13.56 -16.68
CA ILE A 168 -8.69 14.25 -15.52
C ILE A 168 -7.33 13.64 -15.17
N LEU A 169 -7.23 12.31 -15.14
CA LEU A 169 -5.96 11.62 -14.87
C LEU A 169 -4.88 12.04 -15.88
N ALA A 170 -5.23 12.20 -17.15
CA ALA A 170 -4.28 12.62 -18.19
C ALA A 170 -3.67 14.00 -17.91
N ARG A 171 -4.42 14.94 -17.34
CA ARG A 171 -3.91 16.26 -16.94
C ARG A 171 -2.88 16.22 -15.81
N HIS A 172 -2.95 15.19 -14.99
CA HIS A 172 -2.05 14.96 -13.85
C HIS A 172 -0.96 13.91 -14.09
N SER A 173 -0.68 13.57 -15.36
CA SER A 173 0.27 12.52 -15.74
C SER A 173 1.70 12.74 -15.24
N ASN A 174 2.10 13.96 -14.95
CA ASN A 174 3.40 14.29 -14.38
C ASN A 174 3.53 13.85 -12.91
N THR A 175 2.43 13.90 -12.14
CA THR A 175 2.39 13.53 -10.72
C THR A 175 1.89 12.10 -10.53
N LEU A 176 0.99 11.66 -11.41
CA LEU A 176 0.36 10.34 -11.41
C LEU A 176 0.69 9.61 -12.72
N PRO A 177 1.94 9.15 -12.90
CA PRO A 177 2.38 8.52 -14.14
C PRO A 177 1.60 7.23 -14.44
N ALA A 178 1.55 6.85 -15.71
CA ALA A 178 0.88 5.62 -16.12
C ALA A 178 1.60 4.39 -15.53
N ILE A 179 0.83 3.51 -14.89
CA ILE A 179 1.28 2.19 -14.42
C ILE A 179 0.22 1.15 -14.80
N ALA A 180 0.64 -0.08 -15.05
CA ALA A 180 -0.30 -1.17 -15.22
C ALA A 180 -0.98 -1.48 -13.86
N GLN A 181 -2.30 -1.59 -13.87
CA GLN A 181 -3.10 -1.87 -12.67
C GLN A 181 -4.00 -3.07 -12.91
N PHE A 182 -4.10 -3.94 -11.92
CA PHE A 182 -5.05 -5.05 -11.94
C PHE A 182 -6.12 -4.87 -10.86
N PRO A 183 -7.38 -5.23 -11.14
CA PRO A 183 -8.46 -5.23 -10.16
C PRO A 183 -8.33 -6.43 -9.22
N ILE A 184 -9.06 -6.40 -8.09
CA ILE A 184 -9.10 -7.56 -7.17
C ILE A 184 -9.55 -8.85 -7.86
N THR A 185 -10.40 -8.76 -8.88
CA THR A 185 -10.91 -9.89 -9.66
C THR A 185 -9.85 -10.63 -10.48
N ALA A 186 -8.64 -10.09 -10.60
CA ALA A 186 -7.52 -10.80 -11.20
C ALA A 186 -6.89 -11.87 -10.28
N ILE A 187 -7.16 -11.80 -8.96
CA ILE A 187 -6.53 -12.68 -7.96
C ILE A 187 -7.51 -13.36 -7.00
N ALA A 188 -8.76 -12.89 -6.97
CA ALA A 188 -9.85 -13.42 -6.16
C ALA A 188 -11.18 -13.08 -6.85
N SER A 189 -12.27 -13.77 -6.54
CA SER A 189 -13.58 -13.50 -7.16
C SER A 189 -14.26 -12.21 -6.64
N SER A 190 -13.89 -11.78 -5.44
CA SER A 190 -14.41 -10.58 -4.76
C SER A 190 -13.47 -10.13 -3.65
N TRP A 191 -13.76 -8.98 -3.02
CA TRP A 191 -13.03 -8.55 -1.81
C TRP A 191 -13.26 -9.50 -0.62
N ASP A 192 -14.46 -10.07 -0.47
CA ASP A 192 -14.74 -11.05 0.59
C ASP A 192 -13.96 -12.35 0.36
N ASP A 193 -13.91 -12.83 -0.87
CA ASP A 193 -13.08 -13.99 -1.24
C ASP A 193 -11.60 -13.70 -1.00
N ALA A 194 -11.10 -12.53 -1.39
CA ALA A 194 -9.73 -12.13 -1.11
C ALA A 194 -9.43 -12.11 0.40
N ARG A 195 -10.35 -11.58 1.21
CA ARG A 195 -10.18 -11.57 2.66
C ARG A 195 -10.11 -12.99 3.24
N GLN A 196 -10.98 -13.88 2.80
CA GLN A 196 -10.96 -15.28 3.23
C GLN A 196 -9.68 -16.00 2.76
N LYS A 197 -9.33 -15.87 1.48
CA LYS A 197 -8.17 -16.52 0.89
C LYS A 197 -6.84 -16.06 1.51
N PHE A 198 -6.70 -14.77 1.77
CA PHE A 198 -5.42 -14.19 2.17
C PHE A 198 -5.28 -13.94 3.67
N PHE A 199 -6.34 -13.53 4.38
CA PHE A 199 -6.25 -12.95 5.71
C PHE A 199 -7.12 -13.63 6.78
N SER A 200 -7.81 -14.74 6.48
CA SER A 200 -8.44 -15.59 7.51
C SER A 200 -7.37 -16.31 8.35
N ASP A 201 -7.77 -16.91 9.46
CA ASP A 201 -6.86 -17.61 10.40
C ASP A 201 -5.98 -18.67 9.72
N ASN A 202 -6.46 -19.28 8.62
CA ASN A 202 -5.70 -20.23 7.80
C ASN A 202 -5.36 -19.65 6.41
N GLY A 203 -5.47 -18.35 6.23
CA GLY A 203 -5.21 -17.66 4.98
C GLY A 203 -3.75 -17.70 4.56
N ILE A 204 -3.51 -17.32 3.31
CA ILE A 204 -2.16 -17.33 2.74
C ILE A 204 -1.18 -16.54 3.60
N TYR A 205 -1.55 -15.33 4.04
CA TYR A 205 -0.67 -14.49 4.85
C TYR A 205 -0.32 -15.10 6.20
N GLU A 206 -1.27 -15.79 6.85
CA GLU A 206 -1.04 -16.40 8.16
C GLU A 206 -0.11 -17.62 8.09
N THR A 207 -0.04 -18.28 6.96
CA THR A 207 0.80 -19.47 6.73
C THR A 207 2.20 -19.15 6.20
N ILE A 208 2.51 -17.87 5.95
CA ILE A 208 3.84 -17.44 5.48
C ILE A 208 4.77 -17.24 6.68
N PRO A 209 5.97 -17.86 6.71
CA PRO A 209 6.99 -17.58 7.71
C PRO A 209 7.48 -16.13 7.63
N ARG A 210 7.44 -15.42 8.74
CA ARG A 210 7.87 -14.01 8.84
C ARG A 210 9.13 -13.88 9.68
N ASN A 211 9.98 -12.94 9.35
CA ASN A 211 11.18 -12.66 10.13
C ASN A 211 10.82 -12.18 11.55
N THR A 212 9.72 -11.45 11.68
CA THR A 212 9.19 -10.96 12.96
C THR A 212 8.68 -12.08 13.91
N ASP A 213 8.45 -13.30 13.39
CA ASP A 213 8.04 -14.45 14.21
C ASP A 213 9.25 -15.11 14.93
N ARG A 214 10.48 -14.71 14.62
CA ARG A 214 11.72 -15.26 15.19
C ARG A 214 12.21 -14.56 16.46
N GLY A 215 11.33 -13.84 17.12
CA GLY A 215 11.62 -13.18 18.39
C GLY A 215 11.80 -11.66 18.23
N THR A 216 11.02 -10.95 19.01
CA THR A 216 11.15 -9.51 19.24
C THR A 216 12.54 -9.28 19.82
N THR A 217 13.51 -8.89 19.01
CA THR A 217 14.69 -8.23 19.52
C THR A 217 14.21 -6.84 19.95
N THR A 218 13.73 -6.76 21.19
CA THR A 218 13.57 -5.48 21.86
C THR A 218 14.93 -4.80 21.82
N PHE A 219 15.04 -3.72 21.04
CA PHE A 219 16.09 -2.75 21.27
C PHE A 219 15.81 -2.12 22.64
N ALA A 220 16.31 -2.77 23.69
CA ALA A 220 16.40 -2.18 25.00
C ALA A 220 17.26 -0.93 24.83
N SER A 221 16.64 0.22 25.10
CA SER A 221 17.34 1.47 25.26
C SER A 221 18.30 1.34 26.43
N ASP A 222 19.56 1.11 26.14
CA ASP A 222 20.65 1.25 27.11
C ASP A 222 20.81 2.75 27.42
N ARG A 223 19.91 3.26 28.25
CA ARG A 223 20.12 4.50 29.01
C ARG A 223 20.50 4.12 30.41
N GLN A 224 21.75 3.80 30.62
CA GLN A 224 22.37 3.93 31.95
C GLN A 224 23.74 4.56 31.81
N GLY A 225 23.84 5.76 32.36
CA GLY A 225 24.95 6.23 33.17
C GLY A 225 26.14 6.87 32.45
N ARG A 226 26.15 8.16 32.30
CA ARG A 226 27.02 9.06 33.10
C ARG A 226 26.71 10.52 32.76
#